data_5ea95a8d95a1d062e54c737e86aca90b
#
_entry.id   5ea95a8d95a1d062e54c737e86aca90b
#
_cell.length_a   1.000
_cell.length_b   1.000
_cell.length_c   1.000
_cell.angle_alpha   90.00
_cell.angle_beta   90.00
_cell.angle_gamma   90.00
#
_symmetry.space_group_name_H-M   'P 1'
#
loop_
_entity.id
_entity.type
_entity.pdbx_description
1 polymer ?
#
loop_
_entity_poly.entity_id
_entity_poly.type
_entity_poly.pdbx_seq_one_letter_code
_entity_poly.pdbx_strand_id
1 'polypeptide(L)'
;MGKLLTILLATTAAFVVTAVALGAADAGKYSYKATMSAGQEVPKPSGAKAGAAGVFTATATEHAKNSTLAWKLTFSKLSGPASAAHIHLGAKGKAGNVLVPLCAAPAKPCKSGMTGKLTVKKDIADALERGKTYVNVHTAKNPAGEIRGQVKLVGES
;
A
#
# COMPACT_ATOMS: atom_id res chain seq x y z
N MET A 1 71.25 16.41 53.19
CA MET A 1 70.11 15.51 53.17
C MET A 1 69.00 16.22 52.39
N GLY A 2 69.01 16.05 51.08
CA GLY A 2 67.99 16.65 50.20
C GLY A 2 66.88 15.63 49.86
N LYS A 3 65.64 15.95 50.13
CA LYS A 3 64.46 15.15 49.76
C LYS A 3 64.06 15.53 48.36
N LEU A 4 64.21 14.59 47.40
CA LEU A 4 63.62 14.74 46.07
C LEU A 4 62.11 14.57 46.20
N LEU A 5 61.34 15.58 45.77
CA LEU A 5 59.91 15.53 45.65
C LEU A 5 59.52 15.12 44.20
N THR A 6 59.05 13.88 44.00
CA THR A 6 58.60 13.37 42.71
C THR A 6 57.18 13.82 42.49
N ILE A 7 56.93 14.72 41.52
CA ILE A 7 55.62 15.15 41.11
C ILE A 7 55.08 14.15 40.07
N LEU A 8 54.06 13.41 40.41
CA LEU A 8 53.34 12.51 39.50
C LEU A 8 52.29 13.33 38.71
N LEU A 9 52.56 13.54 37.41
CA LEU A 9 51.57 14.14 36.52
C LEU A 9 50.56 13.06 36.09
N ALA A 10 49.33 13.17 36.56
CA ALA A 10 48.22 12.35 36.12
C ALA A 10 47.60 12.99 34.85
N THR A 11 47.83 12.38 33.71
CA THR A 11 47.18 12.76 32.44
C THR A 11 45.80 12.12 32.38
N THR A 12 44.76 12.90 32.57
CA THR A 12 43.36 12.47 32.32
C THR A 12 43.09 12.51 30.81
N ALA A 13 43.00 11.36 30.18
CA ALA A 13 42.52 11.24 28.81
C ALA A 13 41.00 11.45 28.78
N ALA A 14 40.55 12.57 28.23
CA ALA A 14 39.14 12.82 27.99
C ALA A 14 38.71 11.99 26.77
N PHE A 15 37.89 10.96 26.99
CA PHE A 15 37.22 10.23 25.92
C PHE A 15 36.08 11.11 25.38
N VAL A 16 36.25 11.69 24.19
CA VAL A 16 35.17 12.34 23.44
C VAL A 16 34.33 11.23 22.79
N VAL A 17 33.19 10.92 23.41
CA VAL A 17 32.20 10.07 22.78
C VAL A 17 31.42 10.93 21.76
N THR A 18 31.79 10.81 20.48
CA THR A 18 30.98 11.36 19.38
C THR A 18 29.72 10.52 19.26
N ALA A 19 28.59 11.07 19.71
CA ALA A 19 27.28 10.50 19.45
C ALA A 19 27.04 10.57 17.93
N VAL A 20 27.14 9.45 17.24
CA VAL A 20 26.63 9.31 15.88
C VAL A 20 25.13 9.38 15.98
N ALA A 21 24.53 10.51 15.59
CA ALA A 21 23.10 10.59 15.39
C ALA A 21 22.74 9.62 14.24
N LEU A 22 22.15 8.46 14.57
CA LEU A 22 21.47 7.67 13.57
C LEU A 22 20.34 8.54 13.04
N GLY A 23 20.53 9.12 11.86
CA GLY A 23 19.48 9.80 11.13
C GLY A 23 18.30 8.81 10.99
N ALA A 24 17.10 9.24 11.35
CA ALA A 24 15.89 8.48 11.03
C ALA A 24 15.94 8.22 9.52
N ALA A 25 15.97 6.95 9.12
CA ALA A 25 15.88 6.60 7.71
C ALA A 25 14.62 7.25 7.16
N ASP A 26 14.76 8.00 6.08
CA ASP A 26 13.63 8.63 5.41
C ASP A 26 12.63 7.52 5.07
N ALA A 27 11.38 7.71 5.48
CA ALA A 27 10.34 6.72 5.24
C ALA A 27 10.11 6.61 3.73
N GLY A 28 10.51 5.48 3.13
CA GLY A 28 10.34 5.23 1.70
C GLY A 28 8.89 5.45 1.26
N LYS A 29 8.71 6.10 0.13
CA LYS A 29 7.39 6.30 -0.48
C LYS A 29 7.30 5.53 -1.78
N TYR A 30 6.24 4.76 -1.92
CA TYR A 30 5.97 3.91 -3.08
C TYR A 30 4.65 4.29 -3.71
N SER A 31 4.66 4.52 -5.01
CA SER A 31 3.45 4.85 -5.78
C SER A 31 2.97 3.66 -6.58
N TYR A 32 1.67 3.38 -6.50
CA TYR A 32 1.03 2.23 -7.14
C TYR A 32 -0.10 2.66 -8.07
N LYS A 33 -0.32 1.85 -9.12
CA LYS A 33 -1.44 2.01 -10.04
C LYS A 33 -2.01 0.66 -10.47
N ALA A 34 -3.33 0.58 -10.56
CA ALA A 34 -4.03 -0.51 -11.26
C ALA A 34 -5.02 0.07 -12.27
N THR A 35 -4.93 -0.34 -13.52
CA THR A 35 -5.93 -0.06 -14.56
C THR A 35 -6.86 -1.27 -14.64
N MET A 36 -8.13 -1.06 -14.36
CA MET A 36 -9.13 -2.11 -14.22
C MET A 36 -10.02 -2.22 -15.46
N SER A 37 -10.36 -3.45 -15.84
CA SER A 37 -11.34 -3.76 -16.88
C SER A 37 -12.07 -5.07 -16.58
N ALA A 38 -13.22 -5.26 -17.19
CA ALA A 38 -13.99 -6.50 -17.06
C ALA A 38 -13.23 -7.71 -17.60
N GLY A 39 -12.41 -7.53 -18.65
CA GLY A 39 -11.62 -8.60 -19.25
C GLY A 39 -10.52 -9.17 -18.35
N GLN A 40 -10.14 -8.46 -17.27
CA GLN A 40 -9.14 -8.92 -16.31
C GLN A 40 -9.74 -9.67 -15.13
N GLU A 41 -11.06 -9.65 -14.95
CA GLU A 41 -11.72 -10.29 -13.80
C GLU A 41 -11.69 -11.81 -13.88
N VAL A 42 -11.63 -12.45 -12.72
CA VAL A 42 -11.62 -13.91 -12.56
C VAL A 42 -12.50 -14.29 -11.36
N PRO A 43 -13.60 -15.04 -11.60
CA PRO A 43 -14.13 -15.47 -12.89
C PRO A 43 -14.58 -14.28 -13.74
N LYS A 44 -14.74 -14.48 -15.04
CA LYS A 44 -15.23 -13.43 -15.94
C LYS A 44 -16.62 -12.96 -15.55
N PRO A 45 -16.89 -11.64 -15.51
CA PRO A 45 -18.17 -11.12 -15.08
C PRO A 45 -19.28 -11.39 -16.10
N SER A 46 -20.48 -11.64 -15.63
CA SER A 46 -21.65 -11.85 -16.45
C SER A 46 -22.33 -10.52 -16.78
N GLY A 47 -22.34 -10.16 -18.07
CA GLY A 47 -23.06 -8.95 -18.54
C GLY A 47 -22.49 -7.64 -18.02
N ALA A 48 -21.17 -7.55 -17.85
CA ALA A 48 -20.49 -6.28 -17.70
C ALA A 48 -20.73 -5.42 -18.95
N LYS A 49 -20.94 -4.11 -18.74
CA LYS A 49 -21.12 -3.19 -19.87
C LYS A 49 -19.85 -3.05 -20.69
N ALA A 50 -20.00 -2.87 -21.99
CA ALA A 50 -18.87 -2.54 -22.85
C ALA A 50 -18.18 -1.26 -22.35
N GLY A 51 -16.85 -1.35 -22.19
CA GLY A 51 -16.04 -0.24 -21.67
C GLY A 51 -16.17 -0.01 -20.15
N ALA A 52 -16.70 -0.97 -19.39
CA ALA A 52 -16.59 -0.95 -17.92
C ALA A 52 -15.12 -0.94 -17.53
N ALA A 53 -14.70 0.10 -16.79
CA ALA A 53 -13.30 0.36 -16.49
C ALA A 53 -13.15 1.12 -15.17
N GLY A 54 -11.92 1.13 -14.64
CA GLY A 54 -11.56 1.90 -13.47
C GLY A 54 -10.06 2.08 -13.33
N VAL A 55 -9.68 2.98 -12.43
CA VAL A 55 -8.29 3.22 -12.04
C VAL A 55 -8.21 3.30 -10.52
N PHE A 56 -7.28 2.56 -9.97
CA PHE A 56 -6.84 2.69 -8.60
C PHE A 56 -5.43 3.27 -8.59
N THR A 57 -5.20 4.25 -7.73
CA THR A 57 -3.87 4.76 -7.42
C THR A 57 -3.68 4.77 -5.91
N ALA A 58 -2.45 4.57 -5.47
CA ALA A 58 -2.11 4.67 -4.07
C ALA A 58 -0.68 5.13 -3.88
N THR A 59 -0.42 5.77 -2.74
CA THR A 59 0.93 6.04 -2.24
C THR A 59 1.06 5.38 -0.87
N ALA A 60 2.02 4.49 -0.72
CA ALA A 60 2.41 3.95 0.57
C ALA A 60 3.56 4.78 1.14
N THR A 61 3.48 5.09 2.43
CA THR A 61 4.59 5.61 3.22
C THR A 61 4.97 4.53 4.22
N GLU A 62 6.19 4.03 4.13
CA GLU A 62 6.65 2.95 5.00
C GLU A 62 6.98 3.43 6.40
N HIS A 63 6.73 2.56 7.36
CA HIS A 63 7.12 2.66 8.77
C HIS A 63 7.68 1.31 9.20
N ALA A 64 8.38 1.24 10.31
CA ALA A 64 9.10 0.03 10.76
C ALA A 64 8.25 -1.26 10.81
N LYS A 65 6.96 -1.15 11.14
CA LYS A 65 6.06 -2.32 11.32
C LYS A 65 4.84 -2.32 10.40
N ASN A 66 4.57 -1.24 9.70
CA ASN A 66 3.40 -1.07 8.84
C ASN A 66 3.66 -0.02 7.78
N SER A 67 2.69 0.20 6.90
CA SER A 67 2.71 1.30 5.95
C SER A 67 1.38 2.04 5.98
N THR A 68 1.44 3.35 5.80
CA THR A 68 0.24 4.16 5.57
C THR A 68 -0.04 4.22 4.08
N LEU A 69 -1.21 3.75 3.67
CA LEU A 69 -1.66 3.73 2.27
C LEU A 69 -2.71 4.82 2.05
N ALA A 70 -2.37 5.87 1.32
CA ALA A 70 -3.31 6.87 0.82
C ALA A 70 -3.71 6.47 -0.61
N TRP A 71 -5.01 6.38 -0.91
CA TRP A 71 -5.50 5.82 -2.15
C TRP A 71 -6.66 6.61 -2.77
N LYS A 72 -6.85 6.44 -4.08
CA LYS A 72 -7.98 6.93 -4.86
C LYS A 72 -8.49 5.84 -5.78
N LEU A 73 -9.82 5.72 -5.90
CA LEU A 73 -10.51 4.76 -6.76
C LEU A 73 -11.51 5.47 -7.66
N THR A 74 -11.37 5.31 -8.97
CA THR A 74 -12.33 5.77 -9.97
C THR A 74 -12.82 4.61 -10.80
N PHE A 75 -14.09 4.64 -11.22
CA PHE A 75 -14.67 3.65 -12.11
C PHE A 75 -15.84 4.25 -12.89
N SER A 76 -16.17 3.64 -14.00
CA SER A 76 -17.27 4.07 -14.87
C SER A 76 -17.86 2.89 -15.63
N LYS A 77 -19.07 3.10 -16.16
CA LYS A 77 -19.79 2.16 -17.03
C LYS A 77 -20.01 0.77 -16.41
N LEU A 78 -20.13 0.70 -15.07
CA LEU A 78 -20.52 -0.56 -14.42
C LEU A 78 -21.95 -0.96 -14.78
N SER A 79 -22.28 -2.24 -14.64
CA SER A 79 -23.62 -2.79 -14.90
C SER A 79 -24.69 -2.30 -13.92
N GLY A 80 -24.28 -1.77 -12.77
CA GLY A 80 -25.12 -1.21 -11.72
C GLY A 80 -24.28 -0.42 -10.70
N PRO A 81 -24.90 0.03 -9.59
CA PRO A 81 -24.15 0.64 -8.49
C PRO A 81 -23.07 -0.30 -7.96
N ALA A 82 -21.91 0.26 -7.66
CA ALA A 82 -20.83 -0.51 -7.02
C ALA A 82 -21.26 -0.92 -5.60
N SER A 83 -21.21 -2.21 -5.31
CA SER A 83 -21.58 -2.77 -4.00
C SER A 83 -20.37 -2.87 -3.06
N ALA A 84 -19.21 -3.17 -3.60
CA ALA A 84 -17.94 -3.27 -2.85
C ALA A 84 -16.73 -3.00 -3.76
N ALA A 85 -15.59 -2.70 -3.13
CA ALA A 85 -14.29 -2.72 -3.78
C ALA A 85 -13.22 -3.14 -2.76
N HIS A 86 -12.26 -3.95 -3.22
CA HIS A 86 -11.24 -4.53 -2.35
C HIS A 86 -9.87 -4.54 -3.01
N ILE A 87 -8.83 -4.56 -2.17
CA ILE A 87 -7.50 -5.05 -2.56
C ILE A 87 -7.43 -6.53 -2.15
N HIS A 88 -7.02 -7.37 -3.08
CA HIS A 88 -6.88 -8.82 -2.88
C HIS A 88 -5.42 -9.26 -3.03
N LEU A 89 -5.08 -10.37 -2.37
CA LEU A 89 -3.86 -11.12 -2.69
C LEU A 89 -4.13 -11.97 -3.94
N GLY A 90 -3.26 -11.91 -4.93
CA GLY A 90 -3.35 -12.76 -6.11
C GLY A 90 -2.51 -12.25 -7.28
N ALA A 91 -1.87 -13.18 -7.98
CA ALA A 91 -1.18 -12.89 -9.23
C ALA A 91 -2.20 -12.61 -10.37
N LYS A 92 -1.71 -12.08 -11.48
CA LYS A 92 -2.52 -11.84 -12.67
C LYS A 92 -3.23 -13.14 -13.10
N GLY A 93 -4.54 -13.06 -13.30
CA GLY A 93 -5.37 -14.20 -13.73
C GLY A 93 -5.68 -15.23 -12.63
N LYS A 94 -5.34 -14.96 -11.37
CA LYS A 94 -5.68 -15.82 -10.22
C LYS A 94 -6.55 -15.05 -9.22
N ALA A 95 -7.66 -15.63 -8.81
CA ALA A 95 -8.45 -15.13 -7.70
C ALA A 95 -7.70 -15.37 -6.37
N GLY A 96 -7.98 -14.55 -5.36
CA GLY A 96 -7.37 -14.69 -4.05
C GLY A 96 -8.16 -13.95 -2.96
N ASN A 97 -7.71 -14.07 -1.72
CA ASN A 97 -8.41 -13.54 -0.56
C ASN A 97 -8.39 -12.02 -0.50
N VAL A 98 -9.42 -11.43 0.09
CA VAL A 98 -9.46 -10.01 0.41
C VAL A 98 -8.38 -9.69 1.45
N LEU A 99 -7.55 -8.70 1.16
CA LEU A 99 -6.58 -8.13 2.09
C LEU A 99 -7.12 -6.86 2.76
N VAL A 100 -7.74 -5.98 1.95
CA VAL A 100 -8.16 -4.64 2.40
C VAL A 100 -9.51 -4.30 1.77
N PRO A 101 -10.56 -4.05 2.55
CA PRO A 101 -11.79 -3.46 2.05
C PRO A 101 -11.60 -1.95 1.82
N LEU A 102 -11.92 -1.47 0.62
CA LEU A 102 -11.89 -0.05 0.28
C LEU A 102 -13.26 0.60 0.51
N CYS A 103 -14.32 -0.10 0.13
CA CYS A 103 -15.70 0.26 0.39
C CYS A 103 -16.61 -0.97 0.38
N ALA A 104 -17.75 -0.90 1.10
CA ALA A 104 -18.81 -1.92 1.10
C ALA A 104 -20.15 -1.27 1.48
N ALA A 105 -21.12 -1.30 0.59
CA ALA A 105 -22.46 -0.81 0.87
C ALA A 105 -23.22 -1.77 1.84
N PRO A 106 -24.11 -1.28 2.69
CA PRO A 106 -24.48 0.13 2.84
C PRO A 106 -23.55 0.93 3.75
N ALA A 107 -22.73 0.27 4.60
CA ALA A 107 -21.96 0.93 5.65
C ALA A 107 -20.95 1.98 5.12
N LYS A 108 -20.29 1.68 4.00
CA LYS A 108 -19.36 2.59 3.31
C LYS A 108 -19.65 2.57 1.82
N PRO A 109 -20.60 3.39 1.32
CA PRO A 109 -21.01 3.36 -0.08
C PRO A 109 -19.84 3.57 -1.05
N CYS A 110 -19.79 2.76 -2.10
CA CYS A 110 -18.77 2.82 -3.13
C CYS A 110 -19.15 3.89 -4.18
N LYS A 111 -18.35 4.95 -4.28
CA LYS A 111 -18.55 6.03 -5.26
C LYS A 111 -17.29 6.19 -6.10
N SER A 112 -17.44 6.45 -7.41
CA SER A 112 -16.32 6.79 -8.27
C SER A 112 -15.69 8.11 -7.82
N GLY A 113 -14.36 8.18 -7.82
CA GLY A 113 -13.61 9.34 -7.33
C GLY A 113 -13.32 9.31 -5.82
N MET A 114 -13.76 8.28 -5.09
CA MET A 114 -13.52 8.18 -3.66
C MET A 114 -12.04 8.03 -3.33
N THR A 115 -11.67 8.56 -2.18
CA THR A 115 -10.33 8.48 -1.60
C THR A 115 -10.38 7.92 -0.19
N GLY A 116 -9.26 7.45 0.28
CA GLY A 116 -9.11 7.00 1.66
C GLY A 116 -7.68 6.91 2.10
N LYS A 117 -7.50 6.77 3.41
CA LYS A 117 -6.23 6.53 4.06
C LYS A 117 -6.40 5.40 5.07
N LEU A 118 -5.47 4.46 5.09
CA LEU A 118 -5.52 3.32 6.01
C LEU A 118 -4.10 2.83 6.30
N THR A 119 -3.97 2.07 7.38
CA THR A 119 -2.70 1.43 7.73
C THR A 119 -2.77 -0.03 7.31
N VAL A 120 -1.77 -0.49 6.58
CA VAL A 120 -1.58 -1.89 6.20
C VAL A 120 -0.38 -2.48 6.92
N LYS A 121 -0.43 -3.77 7.23
CA LYS A 121 0.71 -4.51 7.77
C LYS A 121 1.81 -4.61 6.71
N LYS A 122 3.05 -4.87 7.18
CA LYS A 122 4.21 -4.96 6.30
C LYS A 122 4.06 -6.04 5.21
N ASP A 123 3.48 -7.19 5.52
CA ASP A 123 3.24 -8.27 4.57
C ASP A 123 2.32 -7.85 3.40
N ILE A 124 1.33 -6.99 3.67
CA ILE A 124 0.47 -6.41 2.63
C ILE A 124 1.23 -5.38 1.79
N ALA A 125 2.04 -4.53 2.41
CA ALA A 125 2.90 -3.58 1.70
C ALA A 125 3.89 -4.32 0.78
N ASP A 126 4.55 -5.36 1.27
CA ASP A 126 5.44 -6.22 0.49
C ASP A 126 4.72 -6.92 -0.68
N ALA A 127 3.45 -7.30 -0.49
CA ALA A 127 2.66 -7.91 -1.57
C ALA A 127 2.27 -6.89 -2.65
N LEU A 128 1.99 -5.64 -2.28
CA LEU A 128 1.76 -4.52 -3.20
C LEU A 128 3.01 -4.26 -4.05
N GLU A 129 4.16 -4.12 -3.40
CA GLU A 129 5.44 -3.85 -4.03
C GLU A 129 5.83 -4.94 -5.05
N ARG A 130 5.64 -6.21 -4.68
CA ARG A 130 5.92 -7.37 -5.57
C ARG A 130 4.88 -7.59 -6.65
N GLY A 131 3.88 -6.70 -6.80
CA GLY A 131 2.81 -6.85 -7.79
C GLY A 131 1.93 -8.10 -7.60
N LYS A 132 1.86 -8.63 -6.37
CA LYS A 132 1.06 -9.82 -6.01
C LYS A 132 -0.33 -9.48 -5.51
N THR A 133 -0.81 -8.27 -5.77
CA THR A 133 -2.14 -7.80 -5.38
C THR A 133 -2.92 -7.29 -6.59
N TYR A 134 -4.24 -7.33 -6.48
CA TYR A 134 -5.12 -6.71 -7.45
C TYR A 134 -6.24 -5.95 -6.75
N VAL A 135 -6.82 -4.97 -7.43
CA VAL A 135 -8.04 -4.29 -7.01
C VAL A 135 -9.17 -4.73 -7.90
N ASN A 136 -10.35 -4.97 -7.30
CA ASN A 136 -11.58 -5.16 -8.05
C ASN A 136 -12.72 -4.32 -7.49
N VAL A 137 -13.76 -4.15 -8.33
CA VAL A 137 -15.02 -3.49 -7.97
C VAL A 137 -16.15 -4.44 -8.29
N HIS A 138 -17.06 -4.60 -7.34
CA HIS A 138 -18.20 -5.49 -7.43
C HIS A 138 -19.51 -4.71 -7.66
N THR A 139 -20.48 -5.37 -8.27
CA THR A 139 -21.86 -4.90 -8.37
C THR A 139 -22.81 -6.02 -7.95
N ALA A 140 -24.07 -5.70 -7.73
CA ALA A 140 -25.09 -6.73 -7.45
C ALA A 140 -25.19 -7.78 -8.57
N LYS A 141 -24.95 -7.37 -9.82
CA LYS A 141 -24.95 -8.29 -10.97
C LYS A 141 -23.67 -9.15 -11.04
N ASN A 142 -22.56 -8.66 -10.53
CA ASN A 142 -21.28 -9.33 -10.53
C ASN A 142 -20.70 -9.35 -9.11
N PRO A 143 -21.23 -10.17 -8.21
CA PRO A 143 -20.82 -10.21 -6.80
C PRO A 143 -19.41 -10.78 -6.61
N ALA A 144 -18.86 -11.52 -7.58
CA ALA A 144 -17.49 -11.99 -7.58
C ALA A 144 -16.48 -10.92 -8.07
N GLY A 145 -16.96 -9.84 -8.67
CA GLY A 145 -16.19 -8.75 -9.26
C GLY A 145 -16.65 -8.42 -10.68
N GLU A 146 -16.73 -7.15 -11.02
CA GLU A 146 -17.09 -6.71 -12.38
C GLU A 146 -15.89 -6.19 -13.16
N ILE A 147 -15.02 -5.44 -12.51
CA ILE A 147 -13.75 -4.97 -13.10
C ILE A 147 -12.61 -5.23 -12.14
N ARG A 148 -11.47 -5.58 -12.70
CA ARG A 148 -10.25 -5.90 -11.95
C ARG A 148 -9.03 -5.34 -12.64
N GLY A 149 -8.01 -4.96 -11.85
CA GLY A 149 -6.69 -4.57 -12.32
C GLY A 149 -5.58 -5.02 -11.38
N GLN A 150 -4.49 -5.57 -11.93
CA GLN A 150 -3.30 -5.89 -11.15
C GLN A 150 -2.64 -4.60 -10.66
N VAL A 151 -2.31 -4.54 -9.37
CA VAL A 151 -1.56 -3.42 -8.79
C VAL A 151 -0.09 -3.53 -9.23
N LYS A 152 0.46 -2.40 -9.68
CA LYS A 152 1.85 -2.29 -10.11
C LYS A 152 2.51 -1.13 -9.38
N LEU A 153 3.75 -1.31 -8.97
CA LEU A 153 4.62 -0.23 -8.55
C LEU A 153 4.93 0.66 -9.77
N VAL A 154 4.78 1.97 -9.62
CA VAL A 154 4.99 2.94 -10.71
C VAL A 154 5.94 4.07 -10.33
N GLY A 155 6.38 4.13 -9.09
CA GLY A 155 7.37 5.11 -8.61
C GLY A 155 7.81 4.82 -7.18
N GLU A 156 9.03 5.26 -6.86
CA GLU A 156 9.68 5.16 -5.56
C GLU A 156 10.43 6.46 -5.30
N SER A 157 10.36 7.00 -4.06
CA SER A 157 11.03 8.24 -3.66
C SER A 157 11.32 8.28 -2.16
#